data_724066559d2a0229d32079073a193398
#
_entry.id   724066559d2a0229d32079073a193398
#
_cell.length_a   1.000
_cell.length_b   1.000
_cell.length_c   1.000
_cell.angle_alpha   90.00
_cell.angle_beta   90.00
_cell.angle_gamma   90.00
#
_symmetry.space_group_name_H-M   'P 1'
#
loop_
_entity.id
_entity.type
_entity.pdbx_description
1 polymer ?
#
loop_
_entity_poly.entity_id
_entity_poly.type
_entity_poly.pdbx_seq_one_letter_code
_entity_poly.pdbx_strand_id
1 'polypeptide(L)'
;MNAVEKNRYTEAWQAFGLAHHRPRAVLCVSAHWYTGETAVTAMERPRTIHDFGGFPDELYQMSYPAPGDPDLATEVADLLGASVSPDAVALDRSWGLDHGAWSVLVHSWPEADVPVLQ
;
A
#
# COMPACT_ATOMS: atom_id res chain seq x y z
N MET A 1 11.85 9.24 10.08
CA MET A 1 11.08 8.55 9.00
C MET A 1 10.25 9.58 8.24
N ASN A 2 10.23 9.47 6.93
CA ASN A 2 9.55 10.43 6.05
C ASN A 2 8.04 10.55 6.26
N ALA A 3 7.39 9.59 6.89
CA ALA A 3 5.95 9.66 7.14
C ALA A 3 5.53 10.94 7.89
N VAL A 4 6.38 11.45 8.78
CA VAL A 4 6.11 12.63 9.62
C VAL A 4 7.08 13.79 9.34
N GLU A 5 8.00 13.61 8.41
CA GLU A 5 9.00 14.63 8.09
C GLU A 5 8.56 15.46 6.88
N LYS A 6 9.06 16.67 6.81
CA LYS A 6 8.90 17.55 5.66
C LYS A 6 10.26 17.80 5.02
N ASN A 7 10.45 17.26 3.83
CA ASN A 7 11.70 17.38 3.09
C ASN A 7 11.43 17.28 1.58
N ARG A 8 12.50 17.30 0.78
CA ARG A 8 12.37 17.25 -0.69
C ARG A 8 11.66 15.99 -1.20
N TYR A 9 11.77 14.87 -0.49
CA TYR A 9 11.12 13.61 -0.88
C TYR A 9 9.62 13.69 -0.61
N THR A 10 9.22 14.11 0.58
CA THR A 10 7.81 14.24 0.92
C THR A 10 7.12 15.32 0.09
N GLU A 11 7.82 16.39 -0.25
CA GLU A 11 7.31 17.43 -1.16
C GLU A 11 7.11 16.87 -2.57
N ALA A 12 8.03 16.04 -3.06
CA ALA A 12 7.89 15.37 -4.34
C ALA A 12 6.69 14.40 -4.36
N TRP A 13 6.47 13.67 -3.28
CA TRP A 13 5.33 12.76 -3.14
C TRP A 13 4.00 13.52 -3.11
N GLN A 14 3.95 14.67 -2.46
CA GLN A 14 2.79 15.55 -2.48
C GLN A 14 2.51 16.06 -3.90
N ALA A 15 3.53 16.53 -4.59
CA ALA A 15 3.40 17.00 -5.96
C ALA A 15 2.92 15.89 -6.90
N PHE A 16 3.42 14.67 -6.72
CA PHE A 16 2.98 13.50 -7.49
C PHE A 16 1.49 13.22 -7.26
N GLY A 17 1.04 13.25 -6.02
CA GLY A 17 -0.37 13.04 -5.68
C GLY A 17 -1.28 14.11 -6.28
N LEU A 18 -0.84 15.36 -6.28
CA LEU A 18 -1.59 16.46 -6.90
C LEU A 18 -1.65 16.33 -8.43
N ALA A 19 -0.57 15.88 -9.06
CA ALA A 19 -0.51 15.66 -10.49
C ALA A 19 -1.36 14.46 -10.94
N HIS A 20 -1.56 13.49 -10.07
CA HIS A 20 -2.33 12.27 -10.32
C HIS A 20 -3.52 12.17 -9.36
N HIS A 21 -4.27 13.24 -9.26
CA HIS A 21 -5.37 13.35 -8.31
C HIS A 21 -6.46 12.31 -8.59
N ARG A 22 -6.80 11.54 -7.53
CA ARG A 22 -7.85 10.54 -7.54
C ARG A 22 -7.71 9.47 -8.63
N PRO A 23 -6.61 8.71 -8.65
CA PRO A 23 -6.57 7.52 -9.48
C PRO A 23 -7.67 6.53 -9.04
N ARG A 24 -8.06 5.64 -9.93
CA ARG A 24 -9.07 4.62 -9.62
C ARG A 24 -8.63 3.68 -8.50
N ALA A 25 -7.35 3.34 -8.47
CA ALA A 25 -6.72 2.54 -7.44
C ALA A 25 -5.21 2.71 -7.48
N VAL A 26 -4.54 2.30 -6.43
CA VAL A 26 -3.08 2.24 -6.36
C VAL A 26 -2.67 0.78 -6.11
N LEU A 27 -1.83 0.25 -6.97
CA LEU A 27 -1.15 -1.02 -6.73
C LEU A 27 0.27 -0.71 -6.28
N CYS A 28 0.58 -1.03 -5.03
CA CYS A 28 1.84 -0.72 -4.40
C CYS A 28 2.70 -1.97 -4.26
N VAL A 29 3.92 -1.94 -4.78
CA VAL A 29 4.89 -3.02 -4.57
C VAL A 29 5.83 -2.60 -3.45
N SER A 30 5.79 -3.31 -2.34
CA SER A 30 6.60 -2.98 -1.17
C SER A 30 7.72 -4.00 -0.95
N ALA A 31 8.92 -3.50 -0.76
CA ALA A 31 10.08 -4.33 -0.38
C ALA A 31 9.99 -4.87 1.05
N HIS A 32 9.04 -4.36 1.85
CA HIS A 32 8.84 -4.79 3.24
C HIS A 32 7.96 -6.03 3.38
N TRP A 33 7.25 -6.39 2.32
CA TRP A 33 6.44 -7.61 2.28
C TRP A 33 7.19 -8.70 1.52
N TYR A 34 8.02 -9.40 2.23
CA TYR A 34 8.81 -10.48 1.66
C TYR A 34 8.16 -11.82 2.00
N THR A 35 7.68 -12.52 0.98
CA THR A 35 6.97 -13.80 1.13
C THR A 35 7.60 -14.87 0.25
N GLY A 36 7.31 -16.14 0.55
CA GLY A 36 7.75 -17.27 -0.27
C GLY A 36 6.99 -17.43 -1.59
N GLU A 37 5.92 -16.65 -1.79
CA GLU A 37 5.07 -16.71 -2.99
C GLU A 37 4.67 -15.28 -3.40
N THR A 38 4.27 -15.12 -4.64
CA THR A 38 3.65 -13.87 -5.09
C THR A 38 2.24 -13.78 -4.52
N ALA A 39 1.94 -12.65 -3.92
CA ALA A 39 0.64 -12.42 -3.29
C ALA A 39 0.17 -10.99 -3.53
N VAL A 40 -1.13 -10.80 -3.48
CA VAL A 40 -1.77 -9.48 -3.52
C VAL A 40 -2.80 -9.38 -2.39
N THR A 41 -2.84 -8.22 -1.73
CA THR A 41 -3.82 -8.00 -0.66
C THR A 41 -5.24 -7.97 -1.24
N ALA A 42 -6.15 -8.68 -0.60
CA ALA A 42 -7.52 -8.89 -1.11
C ALA A 42 -8.60 -8.59 -0.06
N MET A 43 -8.27 -7.91 1.04
CA MET A 43 -9.25 -7.49 2.04
C MET A 43 -9.91 -6.17 1.63
N GLU A 44 -11.12 -5.94 2.12
CA GLU A 44 -11.86 -4.69 1.90
C GLU A 44 -11.26 -3.49 2.66
N ARG A 45 -10.67 -3.77 3.83
CA ARG A 45 -10.13 -2.75 4.73
C ARG A 45 -8.75 -3.16 5.23
N PRO A 46 -7.70 -2.93 4.44
CA PRO A 46 -6.35 -3.26 4.88
C PRO A 46 -5.96 -2.44 6.11
N ARG A 47 -5.40 -3.12 7.10
CA ARG A 47 -4.87 -2.46 8.29
C ARG A 47 -3.58 -1.71 7.97
N THR A 48 -3.28 -0.68 8.74
CA THR A 48 -1.98 -0.01 8.72
C THR A 48 -1.00 -0.83 9.54
N ILE A 49 0.06 -1.32 8.92
CA ILE A 49 1.07 -2.14 9.59
C ILE A 49 2.25 -1.27 10.02
N HIS A 50 2.60 -1.37 11.28
CA HIS A 50 3.74 -0.67 11.87
C HIS A 50 4.92 -1.63 12.00
N ASP A 51 5.50 -2.00 10.88
CA ASP A 51 6.55 -3.01 10.73
C ASP A 51 7.95 -2.44 10.94
N PHE A 52 8.12 -1.66 12.00
CA PHE A 52 9.38 -1.02 12.38
C PHE A 52 9.50 -0.96 13.90
N GLY A 53 10.71 -0.66 14.39
CA GLY A 53 10.97 -0.49 15.81
C GLY A 53 11.96 0.66 16.07
N GLY A 54 11.97 1.15 17.31
CA GLY A 54 12.92 2.18 17.73
C GLY A 54 12.61 3.59 17.25
N PHE A 55 11.40 3.86 16.78
CA PHE A 55 10.95 5.19 16.36
C PHE A 55 10.07 5.86 17.42
N PRO A 56 9.87 7.19 17.35
CA PRO A 56 8.97 7.91 18.24
C PRO A 56 7.53 7.39 18.19
N ASP A 57 6.80 7.53 19.30
CA ASP A 57 5.42 7.08 19.44
C ASP A 57 4.49 7.63 18.36
N GLU A 58 4.75 8.84 17.90
CA GLU A 58 4.01 9.49 16.82
C GLU A 58 3.84 8.58 15.58
N LEU A 59 4.90 7.86 15.21
CA LEU A 59 4.86 6.97 14.04
C LEU A 59 3.96 5.75 14.26
N TYR A 60 3.92 5.23 15.49
CA TYR A 60 3.06 4.10 15.85
C TYR A 60 1.58 4.49 15.94
N GLN A 61 1.28 5.75 16.09
CA GLN A 61 -0.08 6.27 16.15
C GLN A 61 -0.64 6.63 14.77
N MET A 62 0.19 6.67 13.74
CA MET A 62 -0.25 6.97 12.40
C MET A 62 -1.14 5.86 11.84
N SER A 63 -2.19 6.26 11.13
CA SER A 63 -3.08 5.35 10.44
C SER A 63 -3.33 5.87 9.02
N TYR A 64 -3.38 4.95 8.07
CA TYR A 64 -3.74 5.26 6.71
C TYR A 64 -4.91 4.36 6.29
N PRO A 65 -6.16 4.77 6.59
CA PRO A 65 -7.34 3.92 6.48
C PRO A 65 -7.90 3.87 5.05
N ALA A 66 -7.04 3.71 4.06
CA ALA A 66 -7.48 3.53 2.68
C ALA A 66 -8.25 2.22 2.53
N PRO A 67 -9.30 2.19 1.70
CA PRO A 67 -9.98 0.95 1.38
C PRO A 67 -9.10 0.04 0.54
N GLY A 68 -9.38 -1.26 0.56
CA GLY A 68 -8.88 -2.20 -0.44
C GLY A 68 -9.88 -2.35 -1.57
N ASP A 69 -9.61 -3.30 -2.46
CA ASP A 69 -10.50 -3.64 -3.57
C ASP A 69 -10.36 -5.14 -3.89
N PRO A 70 -11.16 -6.00 -3.24
CA PRO A 70 -11.07 -7.46 -3.45
C PRO A 70 -11.29 -7.89 -4.90
N ASP A 71 -12.17 -7.23 -5.64
CA ASP A 71 -12.43 -7.55 -7.03
C ASP A 71 -11.23 -7.22 -7.92
N LEU A 72 -10.63 -6.06 -7.70
CA LEU A 72 -9.41 -5.67 -8.41
C LEU A 72 -8.25 -6.59 -8.04
N ALA A 73 -8.15 -7.01 -6.77
CA ALA A 73 -7.13 -7.97 -6.34
C ALA A 73 -7.23 -9.28 -7.12
N THR A 74 -8.44 -9.77 -7.38
CA THR A 74 -8.67 -10.95 -8.20
C THR A 74 -8.21 -10.73 -9.64
N GLU A 75 -8.52 -9.58 -10.24
CA GLU A 75 -8.04 -9.23 -11.57
C GLU A 75 -6.52 -9.17 -11.64
N VAL A 76 -5.88 -8.56 -10.65
CA VAL A 76 -4.41 -8.47 -10.58
C VAL A 76 -3.81 -9.87 -10.46
N ALA A 77 -4.35 -10.71 -9.58
CA ALA A 77 -3.88 -12.08 -9.41
C ALA A 77 -4.01 -12.89 -10.72
N ASP A 78 -5.12 -12.75 -11.43
CA ASP A 78 -5.35 -13.42 -12.70
C ASP A 78 -4.35 -12.97 -13.78
N LEU A 79 -4.10 -11.67 -13.86
CA LEU A 79 -3.15 -11.10 -14.83
C LEU A 79 -1.71 -11.57 -14.54
N LEU A 80 -1.31 -11.59 -13.28
CA LEU A 80 0.02 -12.07 -12.88
C LEU A 80 0.13 -13.57 -13.09
N GLY A 81 -0.91 -14.31 -12.74
CA GLY A 81 -0.97 -15.76 -12.91
C GLY A 81 -0.90 -16.21 -14.37
N ALA A 82 -1.46 -15.44 -15.28
CA ALA A 82 -1.41 -15.72 -16.71
C ALA A 82 0.02 -15.71 -17.28
N SER A 83 0.91 -14.93 -16.65
CA SER A 83 2.32 -14.82 -17.07
C SER A 83 3.22 -15.90 -16.47
N VAL A 84 2.80 -16.52 -15.35
CA VAL A 84 3.62 -17.50 -14.61
C VAL A 84 2.89 -18.83 -14.51
N SER A 85 1.84 -18.88 -13.69
CA SER A 85 0.99 -20.05 -13.49
C SER A 85 -0.30 -19.57 -12.80
N PRO A 86 -1.48 -20.10 -13.16
CA PRO A 86 -2.75 -19.64 -12.57
C PRO A 86 -2.82 -19.73 -11.04
N ASP A 87 -2.09 -20.70 -10.44
CA ASP A 87 -2.09 -20.92 -8.99
C ASP A 87 -0.89 -20.28 -8.29
N ALA A 88 -0.07 -19.50 -9.02
CA ALA A 88 1.18 -18.95 -8.48
C ALA A 88 0.98 -17.66 -7.68
N VAL A 89 -0.21 -17.07 -7.70
CA VAL A 89 -0.51 -15.80 -7.03
C VAL A 89 -1.60 -16.02 -5.98
N ALA A 90 -1.26 -15.74 -4.72
CA ALA A 90 -2.19 -15.85 -3.61
C ALA A 90 -2.98 -14.55 -3.41
N LEU A 91 -4.24 -14.68 -3.02
CA LEU A 91 -5.05 -13.59 -2.50
C LEU A 91 -4.88 -13.56 -0.98
N ASP A 92 -4.20 -12.54 -0.47
CA ASP A 92 -3.90 -12.43 0.95
C ASP A 92 -4.89 -11.51 1.66
N ARG A 93 -5.44 -11.98 2.78
CA ARG A 93 -6.39 -11.22 3.60
C ARG A 93 -5.88 -10.94 5.00
N SER A 94 -4.62 -11.26 5.27
CA SER A 94 -4.03 -11.11 6.61
C SER A 94 -3.00 -9.98 6.71
N TRP A 95 -2.37 -9.59 5.62
CA TRP A 95 -1.38 -8.51 5.62
C TRP A 95 -2.07 -7.15 5.81
N GLY A 96 -1.85 -6.22 4.94
CA GLY A 96 -2.38 -4.87 5.00
C GLY A 96 -1.48 -3.93 4.23
N LEU A 97 -1.34 -2.70 4.70
CA LEU A 97 -0.42 -1.73 4.13
C LEU A 97 0.74 -1.52 5.11
N ASP A 98 1.92 -1.94 4.71
CA ASP A 98 3.12 -1.76 5.53
C ASP A 98 3.68 -0.34 5.40
N HIS A 99 4.68 0.00 6.23
CA HIS A 99 5.21 1.36 6.24
C HIS A 99 5.90 1.76 4.93
N GLY A 100 6.37 0.81 4.16
CA GLY A 100 6.91 1.09 2.82
C GLY A 100 5.86 1.66 1.88
N ALA A 101 4.60 1.29 2.09
CA ALA A 101 3.46 1.79 1.34
C ALA A 101 2.85 3.05 1.98
N TRP A 102 2.33 2.96 3.20
CA TRP A 102 1.55 4.05 3.78
C TRP A 102 2.39 5.30 4.08
N SER A 103 3.69 5.17 4.36
CA SER A 103 4.53 6.34 4.63
C SER A 103 4.70 7.25 3.42
N VAL A 104 4.54 6.72 2.22
CA VAL A 104 4.53 7.50 0.97
C VAL A 104 3.11 7.98 0.65
N LEU A 105 2.13 7.08 0.75
CA LEU A 105 0.75 7.35 0.37
C LEU A 105 0.10 8.44 1.24
N VAL A 106 0.50 8.55 2.50
CA VAL A 106 0.01 9.61 3.39
C VAL A 106 0.34 11.00 2.88
N HIS A 107 1.38 11.14 2.07
CA HIS A 107 1.75 12.40 1.43
C HIS A 107 1.10 12.58 0.07
N SER A 108 1.04 11.53 -0.74
CA SER A 108 0.50 11.61 -2.10
C SER A 108 -1.03 11.73 -2.11
N TRP A 109 -1.71 10.92 -1.31
CA TRP A 109 -3.18 10.94 -1.21
C TRP A 109 -3.60 10.91 0.26
N PRO A 110 -3.47 12.04 0.97
CA PRO A 110 -3.67 12.11 2.42
C PRO A 110 -5.09 11.81 2.90
N GLU A 111 -6.10 11.97 2.05
CA GLU A 111 -7.50 11.66 2.39
C GLU A 111 -7.76 10.15 2.53
N ALA A 112 -6.86 9.30 2.05
CA ALA A 112 -6.99 7.85 2.12
C ALA A 112 -8.32 7.33 1.53
N ASP A 113 -8.78 7.95 0.44
CA ASP A 113 -10.05 7.62 -0.21
C ASP A 113 -9.88 6.89 -1.55
N VAL A 114 -8.65 6.65 -1.95
CA VAL A 114 -8.32 5.86 -3.13
C VAL A 114 -8.01 4.43 -2.69
N PRO A 115 -8.63 3.40 -3.31
CA PRO A 115 -8.31 2.01 -2.97
C PRO A 115 -6.85 1.67 -3.19
N VAL A 116 -6.26 0.94 -2.24
CA VAL A 116 -4.86 0.52 -2.29
C VAL A 116 -4.76 -1.00 -2.17
N LEU A 117 -4.02 -1.59 -3.10
CA LEU A 117 -3.60 -2.98 -3.05
C LEU A 117 -2.08 -3.02 -2.89
N GLN A 118 -1.63 -4.04 -2.22
CA GLN A 118 -0.20 -4.25 -2.05
C GLN A 118 0.20 -5.64 -2.53
#